data_6ae506af5f382e958edde6a0f8f44c70
#
_entry.id   6ae506af5f382e958edde6a0f8f44c70
#
_cell.length_a   1.000
_cell.length_b   1.000
_cell.length_c   1.000
_cell.angle_alpha   90.00
_cell.angle_beta   90.00
_cell.angle_gamma   90.00
#
_symmetry.space_group_name_H-M   'P 1'
#
loop_
_entity.id
_entity.type
_entity.pdbx_description
1 polymer ?
#
loop_
_entity_poly.entity_id
_entity_poly.type
_entity_poly.pdbx_seq_one_letter_code
_entity_poly.pdbx_strand_id
1 'polypeptide(L)'
;MDSRAIVLREPKRIALEMLPLNQAGSTDLTVDIDFSGISTGTERLLWSGTMPAFPGMGYPLVPGYESVGRVVAGPRERLGDYVFVPGATCFGEVRGLFGATASRLVVPEARVIPVSESLGEQAILLALAATAYHASAGHAQPDLIIGHGTLGRLLARIAVLAGGKPVVWERNPARMAGAEGYDVVTPEQDERRDYKHIYDASGDAALLDTLVMRLAPGGEIVLAGFYAQPISFAFAPAFMREASLRIAAQWQPADLVGVTALVEAGALSLHGLITHHAAAADAPAAYQTAFETSACLKMVIDWSATK
;
A
#
# COMPACT_ATOMS: atom_id res chain seq x y z
N MET A 1 28.74 6.48 5.90
CA MET A 1 27.99 5.25 6.25
C MET A 1 27.26 4.79 5.00
N ASP A 2 27.26 3.52 4.71
CA ASP A 2 26.64 3.00 3.49
C ASP A 2 25.48 2.07 3.81
N SER A 3 24.57 1.89 2.85
CA SER A 3 23.43 1.00 2.93
C SER A 3 23.29 0.20 1.65
N ARG A 4 22.93 -1.06 1.76
CA ARG A 4 22.47 -1.84 0.61
C ARG A 4 21.03 -1.44 0.32
N ALA A 5 20.76 -0.98 -0.88
CA ALA A 5 19.45 -0.54 -1.31
C ALA A 5 19.05 -1.22 -2.62
N ILE A 6 17.77 -1.46 -2.78
CA ILE A 6 17.22 -1.88 -4.06
C ILE A 6 17.07 -0.63 -4.92
N VAL A 7 17.75 -0.59 -6.06
CA VAL A 7 17.79 0.56 -6.95
C VAL A 7 17.12 0.20 -8.28
N LEU A 8 16.13 0.97 -8.65
CA LEU A 8 15.54 0.95 -9.98
C LEU A 8 16.27 1.97 -10.85
N ARG A 9 17.21 1.50 -11.67
CA ARG A 9 18.07 2.35 -12.52
C ARG A 9 17.31 2.98 -13.67
N GLU A 10 16.42 2.21 -14.25
CA GLU A 10 15.49 2.56 -15.33
C GLU A 10 14.34 1.55 -15.30
N PRO A 11 13.26 1.73 -16.04
CA PRO A 11 12.16 0.77 -16.08
C PRO A 11 12.63 -0.66 -16.29
N LYS A 12 12.16 -1.58 -15.45
CA LYS A 12 12.46 -3.02 -15.43
C LYS A 12 13.92 -3.39 -15.10
N ARG A 13 14.78 -2.42 -14.81
CA ARG A 13 16.17 -2.67 -14.44
C ARG A 13 16.41 -2.36 -12.98
N ILE A 14 16.31 -3.39 -12.16
CA ILE A 14 16.43 -3.32 -10.71
C ILE A 14 17.68 -4.10 -10.25
N ALA A 15 18.37 -3.58 -9.25
CA ALA A 15 19.54 -4.22 -8.66
C ALA A 15 19.67 -3.90 -7.17
N LEU A 16 20.32 -4.77 -6.43
CA LEU A 16 20.80 -4.50 -5.07
C LEU A 16 22.16 -3.80 -5.18
N GLU A 17 22.26 -2.59 -4.65
CA GLU A 17 23.45 -1.75 -4.75
C GLU A 17 23.87 -1.21 -3.39
N MET A 18 25.16 -0.88 -3.25
CA MET A 18 25.68 -0.14 -2.10
C MET A 18 25.59 1.36 -2.39
N LEU A 19 24.85 2.08 -1.55
CA LEU A 19 24.68 3.53 -1.67
C LEU A 19 25.19 4.25 -0.41
N PRO A 20 25.85 5.41 -0.56
CA PRO A 20 26.18 6.24 0.58
C PRO A 20 24.92 6.85 1.17
N LEU A 21 24.82 6.84 2.50
CA LEU A 21 23.76 7.53 3.22
C LEU A 21 24.14 8.98 3.48
N ASN A 22 23.17 9.85 3.41
CA ASN A 22 23.32 11.23 3.88
C ASN A 22 23.74 11.25 5.35
N GLN A 23 24.46 12.28 5.77
CA GLN A 23 24.79 12.48 7.17
C GLN A 23 23.48 12.74 7.96
N ALA A 24 23.28 12.00 9.05
CA ALA A 24 22.15 12.20 9.93
C ALA A 24 22.23 13.57 10.62
N GLY A 25 21.12 14.31 10.63
CA GLY A 25 20.94 15.49 11.45
C GLY A 25 20.67 15.14 12.92
N SER A 26 20.57 16.15 13.76
CA SER A 26 20.40 15.98 15.22
C SER A 26 19.04 15.37 15.61
N THR A 27 18.04 15.44 14.73
CA THR A 27 16.68 14.89 14.93
C THR A 27 16.41 13.68 14.05
N ASP A 28 17.43 13.16 13.36
CA ASP A 28 17.26 12.01 12.50
C ASP A 28 17.55 10.71 13.29
N LEU A 29 16.85 9.67 12.88
CA LEU A 29 17.09 8.31 13.31
C LEU A 29 17.83 7.55 12.22
N THR A 30 18.77 6.70 12.62
CA THR A 30 19.29 5.64 11.77
C THR A 30 18.55 4.35 12.13
N VAL A 31 17.91 3.74 11.14
CA VAL A 31 17.10 2.54 11.32
C VAL A 31 17.70 1.39 10.51
N ASP A 32 18.05 0.28 11.17
CA ASP A 32 18.37 -0.97 10.51
C ASP A 32 17.07 -1.69 10.17
N ILE A 33 16.84 -1.91 8.89
CA ILE A 33 15.60 -2.51 8.39
C ILE A 33 15.69 -4.04 8.48
N ASP A 34 14.64 -4.64 9.01
CA ASP A 34 14.44 -6.08 9.04
C ASP A 34 13.66 -6.55 7.82
N PHE A 35 12.54 -5.87 7.53
CA PHE A 35 11.63 -6.22 6.44
C PHE A 35 11.19 -4.99 5.66
N SER A 36 11.00 -5.16 4.35
CA SER A 36 10.32 -4.18 3.52
C SER A 36 9.30 -4.86 2.60
N GLY A 37 8.18 -4.18 2.34
CA GLY A 37 7.12 -4.66 1.45
C GLY A 37 7.32 -4.15 0.03
N ILE A 38 6.91 -4.95 -0.97
CA ILE A 38 6.75 -4.49 -2.35
C ILE A 38 5.27 -4.17 -2.59
N SER A 39 4.97 -2.93 -2.96
CA SER A 39 3.62 -2.50 -3.30
C SER A 39 3.26 -2.89 -4.73
N THR A 40 2.40 -3.89 -4.88
CA THR A 40 2.01 -4.44 -6.18
C THR A 40 1.19 -3.47 -7.05
N GLY A 41 0.68 -2.38 -6.50
CA GLY A 41 0.02 -1.29 -7.23
C GLY A 41 1.02 -0.23 -7.69
N THR A 42 1.44 0.63 -6.77
CA THR A 42 2.23 1.84 -7.06
C THR A 42 3.63 1.52 -7.58
N GLU A 43 4.36 0.60 -6.93
CA GLU A 43 5.72 0.27 -7.36
C GLU A 43 5.76 -0.46 -8.71
N ARG A 44 4.70 -1.18 -9.07
CA ARG A 44 4.56 -1.77 -10.41
C ARG A 44 4.60 -0.70 -11.49
N LEU A 45 4.00 0.48 -11.26
CA LEU A 45 4.01 1.59 -12.21
C LEU A 45 5.41 2.20 -12.34
N LEU A 46 6.13 2.33 -11.22
CA LEU A 46 7.54 2.73 -11.23
C LEU A 46 8.39 1.72 -12.01
N TRP A 47 8.23 0.43 -11.68
CA TRP A 47 8.98 -0.64 -12.33
C TRP A 47 8.72 -0.75 -13.83
N SER A 48 7.47 -0.57 -14.27
CA SER A 48 7.11 -0.63 -15.69
C SER A 48 7.41 0.66 -16.46
N GLY A 49 7.70 1.76 -15.78
CA GLY A 49 7.88 3.07 -16.41
C GLY A 49 6.57 3.75 -16.82
N THR A 50 5.44 3.28 -16.31
CA THR A 50 4.10 3.81 -16.62
C THR A 50 3.54 4.72 -15.52
N MET A 51 4.33 5.03 -14.50
CA MET A 51 3.96 5.99 -13.46
C MET A 51 3.74 7.37 -14.11
N PRO A 52 2.58 8.01 -13.89
CA PRO A 52 2.37 9.38 -14.34
C PRO A 52 3.45 10.33 -13.81
N ALA A 53 3.81 11.33 -14.59
CA ALA A 53 4.79 12.33 -14.18
C ALA A 53 4.27 13.15 -12.99
N PHE A 54 5.09 13.29 -11.94
CA PHE A 54 4.84 14.17 -10.81
C PHE A 54 6.16 14.70 -10.24
N PRO A 55 6.15 15.75 -9.40
CA PRO A 55 7.36 16.31 -8.83
C PRO A 55 8.20 15.25 -8.10
N GLY A 56 9.50 15.17 -8.40
CA GLY A 56 10.43 14.18 -7.84
C GLY A 56 10.50 12.86 -8.60
N MET A 57 9.60 12.58 -9.56
CA MET A 57 9.69 11.40 -10.40
C MET A 57 10.95 11.40 -11.26
N GLY A 58 11.61 10.27 -11.38
CA GLY A 58 12.76 10.04 -12.26
C GLY A 58 13.66 8.91 -11.76
N TYR A 59 14.50 8.42 -12.65
CA TYR A 59 15.48 7.37 -12.37
C TYR A 59 16.89 7.95 -12.32
N PRO A 60 17.83 7.33 -11.56
CA PRO A 60 17.64 6.16 -10.69
C PRO A 60 16.87 6.52 -9.41
N LEU A 61 16.16 5.53 -8.84
CA LEU A 61 15.43 5.71 -7.59
C LEU A 61 15.49 4.46 -6.69
N VAL A 62 15.38 4.68 -5.38
CA VAL A 62 15.07 3.64 -4.40
C VAL A 62 13.57 3.66 -4.16
N PRO A 63 12.86 2.57 -4.43
CA PRO A 63 11.41 2.48 -4.20
C PRO A 63 11.07 2.24 -2.72
N GLY A 64 9.79 2.03 -2.43
CA GLY A 64 9.29 1.49 -1.17
C GLY A 64 8.88 2.54 -0.14
N TYR A 65 7.78 2.23 0.53
CA TYR A 65 7.19 3.02 1.63
C TYR A 65 6.63 2.14 2.74
N GLU A 66 7.09 0.88 2.79
CA GLU A 66 6.57 -0.16 3.64
C GLU A 66 7.75 -0.90 4.31
N SER A 67 8.48 -0.22 5.20
CA SER A 67 9.63 -0.81 5.87
C SER A 67 9.49 -0.80 7.37
N VAL A 68 10.09 -1.79 8.03
CA VAL A 68 10.08 -1.93 9.48
C VAL A 68 11.46 -2.41 9.95
N GLY A 69 11.89 -1.90 11.08
CA GLY A 69 13.19 -2.24 11.64
C GLY A 69 13.48 -1.54 12.96
N ARG A 70 14.73 -1.57 13.36
CA ARG A 70 15.19 -1.13 14.68
C ARG A 70 16.02 0.14 14.58
N VAL A 71 15.75 1.09 15.47
CA VAL A 71 16.55 2.31 15.64
C VAL A 71 17.91 1.94 16.24
N VAL A 72 19.00 2.24 15.52
CA VAL A 72 20.38 1.94 15.93
C VAL A 72 21.20 3.19 16.24
N ALA A 73 20.79 4.38 15.78
CA ALA A 73 21.37 5.66 16.14
C ALA A 73 20.32 6.78 16.09
N GLY A 74 20.53 7.82 16.90
CA GLY A 74 19.63 8.96 17.07
C GLY A 74 19.55 9.41 18.53
N PRO A 75 18.48 10.14 18.92
CA PRO A 75 18.19 10.46 20.31
C PRO A 75 18.20 9.20 21.20
N ARG A 76 18.82 9.32 22.38
CA ARG A 76 19.10 8.17 23.27
C ARG A 76 17.84 7.39 23.67
N GLU A 77 16.74 8.10 23.88
CA GLU A 77 15.43 7.57 24.24
C GLU A 77 14.76 6.73 23.15
N ARG A 78 15.23 6.85 21.91
CA ARG A 78 14.70 6.11 20.76
C ARG A 78 15.53 4.87 20.42
N LEU A 79 16.72 4.72 21.01
CA LEU A 79 17.59 3.60 20.70
C LEU A 79 16.95 2.26 21.08
N GLY A 80 16.89 1.36 20.10
CA GLY A 80 16.28 0.05 20.25
C GLY A 80 14.78 0.00 19.91
N ASP A 81 14.12 1.15 19.69
CA ASP A 81 12.72 1.16 19.25
C ASP A 81 12.56 0.36 17.97
N TYR A 82 11.49 -0.42 17.90
CA TYR A 82 11.04 -1.05 16.65
C TYR A 82 10.04 -0.12 15.98
N VAL A 83 10.32 0.23 14.72
CA VAL A 83 9.60 1.31 14.04
C VAL A 83 9.19 0.95 12.62
N PHE A 84 8.01 1.42 12.23
CA PHE A 84 7.58 1.47 10.84
C PHE A 84 8.10 2.74 10.17
N VAL A 85 8.67 2.60 8.95
CA VAL A 85 9.26 3.69 8.17
C VAL A 85 8.51 3.82 6.84
N PRO A 86 7.71 4.90 6.65
CA PRO A 86 6.90 5.10 5.45
C PRO A 86 7.65 5.73 4.28
N GLY A 87 8.96 5.67 4.26
CA GLY A 87 9.82 6.23 3.23
C GLY A 87 10.97 7.06 3.79
N ALA A 88 12.02 7.20 2.98
CA ALA A 88 13.21 7.97 3.32
C ALA A 88 13.76 8.70 2.08
N THR A 89 14.53 9.79 2.31
CA THR A 89 15.25 10.52 1.27
C THR A 89 16.67 10.70 1.74
N CYS A 90 17.44 9.61 1.73
CA CYS A 90 18.76 9.56 2.39
C CYS A 90 19.90 9.04 1.50
N PHE A 91 19.74 8.98 0.16
CA PHE A 91 20.71 8.35 -0.74
C PHE A 91 21.41 9.35 -1.69
N GLY A 92 21.66 10.59 -1.23
CA GLY A 92 22.33 11.60 -2.02
C GLY A 92 21.56 11.94 -3.29
N GLU A 93 22.18 11.68 -4.46
CA GLU A 93 21.57 11.98 -5.76
C GLU A 93 20.59 10.92 -6.24
N VAL A 94 20.58 9.73 -5.63
CA VAL A 94 19.59 8.68 -5.95
C VAL A 94 18.27 9.04 -5.27
N ARG A 95 17.23 9.16 -6.05
CA ARG A 95 15.92 9.59 -5.55
C ARG A 95 15.32 8.55 -4.59
N GLY A 96 14.71 9.01 -3.52
CA GLY A 96 13.85 8.20 -2.66
C GLY A 96 12.41 8.31 -3.12
N LEU A 97 11.94 7.36 -3.91
CA LEU A 97 10.54 7.34 -4.33
C LEU A 97 9.92 5.95 -4.05
N PHE A 98 9.57 5.64 -2.83
CA PHE A 98 9.65 6.53 -1.65
C PHE A 98 10.86 6.25 -0.74
N GLY A 99 11.83 5.45 -1.18
CA GLY A 99 13.16 5.36 -0.58
C GLY A 99 13.32 4.45 0.63
N ALA A 100 12.33 3.60 0.95
CA ALA A 100 12.43 2.77 2.15
C ALA A 100 12.97 1.35 1.91
N THR A 101 13.16 0.92 0.67
CA THR A 101 13.62 -0.44 0.37
C THR A 101 15.15 -0.54 0.41
N ALA A 102 15.69 -0.55 1.63
CA ALA A 102 17.14 -0.63 1.89
C ALA A 102 17.41 -1.28 3.25
N SER A 103 18.64 -1.78 3.45
CA SER A 103 19.06 -2.42 4.71
C SER A 103 19.18 -1.44 5.88
N ARG A 104 19.44 -0.16 5.59
CA ARG A 104 19.58 0.92 6.57
C ARG A 104 19.10 2.23 6.01
N LEU A 105 18.41 3.02 6.84
CA LEU A 105 17.85 4.31 6.47
C LEU A 105 18.27 5.38 7.46
N VAL A 106 18.39 6.62 6.96
CA VAL A 106 18.41 7.84 7.78
C VAL A 106 17.13 8.59 7.52
N VAL A 107 16.36 8.86 8.56
CA VAL A 107 15.01 9.39 8.43
C VAL A 107 14.67 10.33 9.60
N PRO A 108 13.97 11.46 9.38
CA PRO A 108 13.53 12.32 10.47
C PRO A 108 12.67 11.54 11.48
N GLU A 109 12.92 11.73 12.77
CA GLU A 109 12.19 11.08 13.86
C GLU A 109 10.66 11.23 13.71
N ALA A 110 10.20 12.41 13.33
CA ALA A 110 8.78 12.73 13.17
C ALA A 110 8.06 11.90 12.07
N ARG A 111 8.82 11.19 11.22
CA ARG A 111 8.25 10.37 10.14
C ARG A 111 8.06 8.93 10.49
N VAL A 112 8.70 8.43 11.54
CA VAL A 112 8.59 7.02 11.93
C VAL A 112 7.53 6.82 12.99
N ILE A 113 6.90 5.66 12.98
CA ILE A 113 5.91 5.26 13.97
C ILE A 113 6.48 4.10 14.77
N PRO A 114 6.58 4.22 16.12
CA PRO A 114 6.87 3.08 16.97
C PRO A 114 5.77 2.02 16.82
N VAL A 115 6.17 0.77 16.72
CA VAL A 115 5.26 -0.37 16.60
C VAL A 115 5.70 -1.50 17.49
N SER A 116 4.77 -2.36 17.90
CA SER A 116 5.12 -3.55 18.66
C SER A 116 6.02 -4.48 17.84
N GLU A 117 7.14 -4.93 18.43
CA GLU A 117 8.04 -5.89 17.81
C GLU A 117 7.33 -7.21 17.45
N SER A 118 6.27 -7.56 18.19
CA SER A 118 5.45 -8.74 17.93
C SER A 118 4.74 -8.73 16.58
N LEU A 119 4.59 -7.57 15.92
CA LEU A 119 4.05 -7.49 14.57
C LEU A 119 5.05 -8.01 13.53
N GLY A 120 6.36 -7.91 13.80
CA GLY A 120 7.39 -8.38 12.88
C GLY A 120 7.17 -7.86 11.46
N GLU A 121 7.22 -8.75 10.49
CA GLU A 121 7.01 -8.44 9.07
C GLU A 121 5.61 -7.89 8.75
N GLN A 122 4.58 -8.19 9.57
CA GLN A 122 3.23 -7.69 9.32
C GLN A 122 3.15 -6.15 9.40
N ALA A 123 4.07 -5.52 10.13
CA ALA A 123 4.10 -4.06 10.25
C ALA A 123 4.31 -3.34 8.91
N ILE A 124 4.88 -3.99 7.87
CA ILE A 124 4.98 -3.41 6.51
C ILE A 124 3.60 -3.09 5.91
N LEU A 125 2.54 -3.78 6.36
CA LEU A 125 1.18 -3.59 5.85
C LEU A 125 0.52 -2.31 6.38
N LEU A 126 1.12 -1.64 7.36
CA LEU A 126 0.54 -0.46 8.00
C LEU A 126 0.29 0.69 7.02
N ALA A 127 1.12 0.87 5.98
CA ALA A 127 0.87 1.90 4.96
C ALA A 127 -0.45 1.65 4.21
N LEU A 128 -0.68 0.42 3.75
CA LEU A 128 -1.93 0.07 3.06
C LEU A 128 -3.12 0.00 4.01
N ALA A 129 -2.91 -0.43 5.25
CA ALA A 129 -3.95 -0.40 6.27
C ALA A 129 -4.37 1.05 6.59
N ALA A 130 -3.41 1.98 6.69
CA ALA A 130 -3.69 3.40 6.87
C ALA A 130 -4.39 4.01 5.65
N THR A 131 -4.03 3.59 4.43
CA THR A 131 -4.73 4.01 3.20
C THR A 131 -6.19 3.54 3.20
N ALA A 132 -6.44 2.28 3.56
CA ALA A 132 -7.81 1.75 3.67
C ALA A 132 -8.60 2.45 4.78
N TYR A 133 -7.97 2.72 5.91
CA TYR A 133 -8.57 3.44 7.03
C TYR A 133 -8.93 4.88 6.63
N HIS A 134 -8.01 5.61 6.00
CA HIS A 134 -8.23 6.97 5.49
C HIS A 134 -9.40 7.04 4.49
N ALA A 135 -9.50 6.07 3.60
CA ALA A 135 -10.58 6.04 2.62
C ALA A 135 -11.96 5.93 3.25
N SER A 136 -12.07 5.30 4.42
CA SER A 136 -13.33 4.98 5.10
C SER A 136 -13.58 5.78 6.39
N ALA A 137 -12.55 6.29 7.07
CA ALA A 137 -12.69 7.01 8.34
C ALA A 137 -13.49 8.30 8.16
N GLY A 138 -14.55 8.45 8.97
CA GLY A 138 -15.47 9.61 8.87
C GLY A 138 -16.39 9.60 7.66
N HIS A 139 -16.38 8.52 6.86
CA HIS A 139 -17.24 8.32 5.70
C HIS A 139 -18.13 7.08 5.85
N ALA A 140 -19.12 6.96 4.98
CA ALA A 140 -19.93 5.75 4.92
C ALA A 140 -19.11 4.55 4.49
N GLN A 141 -19.36 3.40 5.11
CA GLN A 141 -18.64 2.16 4.77
C GLN A 141 -19.08 1.63 3.40
N PRO A 142 -18.19 0.94 2.67
CA PRO A 142 -18.53 0.40 1.37
C PRO A 142 -19.61 -0.69 1.44
N ASP A 143 -20.56 -0.63 0.52
CA ASP A 143 -21.46 -1.75 0.22
C ASP A 143 -20.83 -2.71 -0.80
N LEU A 144 -20.01 -2.13 -1.71
CA LEU A 144 -19.28 -2.86 -2.74
C LEU A 144 -17.83 -2.40 -2.77
N ILE A 145 -16.92 -3.36 -2.86
CA ILE A 145 -15.48 -3.10 -3.05
C ILE A 145 -15.03 -3.76 -4.35
N ILE A 146 -14.25 -3.04 -5.16
CA ILE A 146 -13.72 -3.56 -6.43
C ILE A 146 -12.26 -3.94 -6.23
N GLY A 147 -11.97 -5.24 -6.42
CA GLY A 147 -10.64 -5.83 -6.27
C GLY A 147 -10.41 -6.43 -4.88
N HIS A 148 -9.96 -7.69 -4.85
CA HIS A 148 -9.65 -8.46 -3.63
C HIS A 148 -8.12 -8.63 -3.44
N GLY A 149 -7.36 -7.57 -3.82
CA GLY A 149 -5.94 -7.43 -3.48
C GLY A 149 -5.74 -6.99 -2.02
N THR A 150 -4.51 -6.65 -1.64
CA THR A 150 -4.20 -6.26 -0.25
C THR A 150 -5.06 -5.08 0.22
N LEU A 151 -5.18 -4.02 -0.59
CA LEU A 151 -5.99 -2.85 -0.23
C LEU A 151 -7.48 -3.19 -0.13
N GLY A 152 -8.03 -3.93 -1.09
CA GLY A 152 -9.45 -4.31 -1.06
C GLY A 152 -9.80 -5.20 0.13
N ARG A 153 -8.90 -6.13 0.51
CA ARG A 153 -9.07 -6.95 1.73
C ARG A 153 -9.04 -6.11 3.00
N LEU A 154 -8.16 -5.13 3.09
CA LEU A 154 -8.09 -4.21 4.24
C LEU A 154 -9.35 -3.34 4.33
N LEU A 155 -9.83 -2.79 3.21
CA LEU A 155 -11.11 -2.07 3.16
C LEU A 155 -12.28 -2.95 3.63
N ALA A 156 -12.34 -4.20 3.16
CA ALA A 156 -13.40 -5.12 3.57
C ALA A 156 -13.34 -5.45 5.07
N ARG A 157 -12.15 -5.72 5.61
CA ARG A 157 -11.94 -5.98 7.05
C ARG A 157 -12.32 -4.77 7.91
N ILE A 158 -11.97 -3.55 7.49
CA ILE A 158 -12.36 -2.32 8.18
C ILE A 158 -13.88 -2.12 8.13
N ALA A 159 -14.52 -2.38 6.98
CA ALA A 159 -15.98 -2.32 6.87
C ALA A 159 -16.66 -3.32 7.78
N VAL A 160 -16.16 -4.56 7.87
CA VAL A 160 -16.69 -5.59 8.79
C VAL A 160 -16.48 -5.17 10.25
N LEU A 161 -15.33 -4.61 10.59
CA LEU A 161 -15.07 -4.08 11.94
C LEU A 161 -16.04 -2.96 12.32
N ALA A 162 -16.47 -2.16 11.35
CA ALA A 162 -17.51 -1.14 11.52
C ALA A 162 -18.95 -1.69 11.50
N GLY A 163 -19.14 -3.01 11.47
CA GLY A 163 -20.44 -3.67 11.47
C GLY A 163 -21.08 -3.82 10.06
N GLY A 164 -20.35 -3.48 8.99
CA GLY A 164 -20.79 -3.67 7.61
C GLY A 164 -20.61 -5.10 7.12
N LYS A 165 -21.25 -5.40 5.99
CA LYS A 165 -21.07 -6.65 5.24
C LYS A 165 -20.94 -6.33 3.75
N PRO A 166 -19.77 -5.85 3.30
CA PRO A 166 -19.58 -5.50 1.89
C PRO A 166 -19.58 -6.74 1.00
N VAL A 167 -19.97 -6.56 -0.26
CA VAL A 167 -19.64 -7.48 -1.35
C VAL A 167 -18.30 -7.04 -1.96
N VAL A 168 -17.45 -7.99 -2.32
CA VAL A 168 -16.18 -7.70 -2.99
C VAL A 168 -16.18 -8.35 -4.37
N TRP A 169 -15.88 -7.58 -5.40
CA TRP A 169 -15.69 -8.10 -6.74
C TRP A 169 -14.25 -8.50 -6.98
N GLU A 170 -14.07 -9.73 -7.46
CA GLU A 170 -12.77 -10.24 -7.90
C GLU A 170 -12.95 -11.13 -9.13
N ARG A 171 -12.12 -10.93 -10.14
CA ARG A 171 -12.14 -11.73 -11.38
C ARG A 171 -11.11 -12.84 -11.39
N ASN A 172 -10.06 -12.68 -10.59
CA ASN A 172 -8.97 -13.66 -10.55
C ASN A 172 -9.29 -14.80 -9.58
N PRO A 173 -9.46 -16.04 -10.06
CA PRO A 173 -9.77 -17.19 -9.18
C PRO A 173 -8.76 -17.39 -8.06
N ALA A 174 -7.48 -17.07 -8.27
CA ALA A 174 -6.43 -17.20 -7.26
C ALA A 174 -6.59 -16.23 -6.07
N ARG A 175 -7.46 -15.21 -6.20
CA ARG A 175 -7.71 -14.20 -5.18
C ARG A 175 -9.11 -14.29 -4.55
N MET A 176 -9.95 -15.23 -4.97
CA MET A 176 -11.31 -15.35 -4.46
C MET A 176 -11.37 -15.79 -2.99
N ALA A 177 -10.42 -16.61 -2.55
CA ALA A 177 -10.39 -17.14 -1.18
C ALA A 177 -9.89 -16.10 -0.15
N GLY A 178 -10.10 -16.37 1.15
CA GLY A 178 -9.57 -15.61 2.28
C GLY A 178 -10.45 -14.44 2.72
N ALA A 179 -11.73 -14.45 2.37
CA ALA A 179 -12.73 -13.53 2.91
C ALA A 179 -13.15 -13.97 4.33
N GLU A 180 -13.30 -12.99 5.23
CA GLU A 180 -13.76 -13.19 6.60
C GLU A 180 -14.83 -12.16 6.93
N GLY A 181 -16.10 -12.57 7.05
CA GLY A 181 -17.21 -11.69 7.37
C GLY A 181 -17.81 -10.90 6.18
N TYR A 182 -17.36 -11.17 4.95
CA TYR A 182 -17.87 -10.56 3.72
C TYR A 182 -17.89 -11.58 2.57
N ASP A 183 -18.60 -11.26 1.49
CA ASP A 183 -18.73 -12.13 0.34
C ASP A 183 -17.83 -11.68 -0.81
N VAL A 184 -17.18 -12.64 -1.52
CA VAL A 184 -16.40 -12.38 -2.73
C VAL A 184 -17.08 -13.07 -3.91
N VAL A 185 -17.39 -12.29 -4.95
CA VAL A 185 -18.07 -12.78 -6.14
C VAL A 185 -17.43 -12.20 -7.40
N THR A 186 -17.68 -12.80 -8.55
CA THR A 186 -17.34 -12.13 -9.81
C THR A 186 -18.39 -11.08 -10.16
N PRO A 187 -18.04 -10.03 -10.93
CA PRO A 187 -19.01 -9.00 -11.35
C PRO A 187 -20.25 -9.56 -12.08
N GLU A 188 -20.08 -10.70 -12.75
CA GLU A 188 -21.12 -11.39 -13.51
C GLU A 188 -22.13 -12.12 -12.61
N GLN A 189 -21.68 -12.56 -11.42
CA GLN A 189 -22.52 -13.23 -10.42
C GLN A 189 -23.33 -12.26 -9.56
N ASP A 190 -22.98 -10.95 -9.61
CA ASP A 190 -23.65 -9.94 -8.83
C ASP A 190 -24.74 -9.24 -9.66
N GLU A 191 -26.00 -9.43 -9.31
CA GLU A 191 -27.15 -8.82 -9.97
C GLU A 191 -27.55 -7.47 -9.36
N ARG A 192 -27.00 -7.08 -8.19
CA ARG A 192 -27.38 -5.86 -7.47
C ARG A 192 -27.07 -4.58 -8.26
N ARG A 193 -27.96 -3.59 -8.20
CA ARG A 193 -27.92 -2.33 -8.96
C ARG A 193 -28.25 -1.09 -8.12
N ASP A 194 -28.13 -1.20 -6.81
CA ASP A 194 -28.53 -0.17 -5.86
C ASP A 194 -27.50 0.05 -4.75
N TYR A 195 -26.21 -0.04 -5.10
CA TYR A 195 -25.13 0.24 -4.17
C TYR A 195 -25.06 1.72 -3.83
N LYS A 196 -25.01 2.06 -2.55
CA LYS A 196 -24.87 3.45 -2.11
C LYS A 196 -23.43 3.91 -2.10
N HIS A 197 -22.51 3.02 -1.71
CA HIS A 197 -21.09 3.35 -1.58
C HIS A 197 -20.24 2.23 -2.23
N ILE A 198 -19.61 2.58 -3.35
CA ILE A 198 -18.70 1.68 -4.08
C ILE A 198 -17.28 2.16 -3.89
N TYR A 199 -16.40 1.32 -3.35
CA TYR A 199 -14.98 1.64 -3.18
C TYR A 199 -14.15 0.88 -4.21
N ASP A 200 -13.50 1.60 -5.09
CA ASP A 200 -12.66 0.99 -6.12
C ASP A 200 -11.18 0.97 -5.70
N ALA A 201 -10.68 -0.24 -5.40
CA ALA A 201 -9.28 -0.51 -5.12
C ALA A 201 -8.55 -1.17 -6.30
N SER A 202 -9.19 -1.28 -7.47
CA SER A 202 -8.61 -1.94 -8.65
C SER A 202 -7.60 -1.09 -9.41
N GLY A 203 -7.81 0.24 -9.43
CA GLY A 203 -7.05 1.17 -10.26
C GLY A 203 -7.37 1.06 -11.75
N ASP A 204 -8.44 0.39 -12.13
CA ASP A 204 -8.88 0.23 -13.52
C ASP A 204 -9.84 1.35 -13.93
N ALA A 205 -9.32 2.34 -14.65
CA ALA A 205 -10.10 3.49 -15.13
C ALA A 205 -11.27 3.12 -16.05
N ALA A 206 -11.24 1.94 -16.68
CA ALA A 206 -12.29 1.49 -17.61
C ALA A 206 -13.56 0.99 -16.89
N LEU A 207 -13.51 0.77 -15.58
CA LEU A 207 -14.66 0.26 -14.83
C LEU A 207 -15.70 1.31 -14.47
N LEU A 208 -15.41 2.59 -14.61
CA LEU A 208 -16.23 3.66 -14.04
C LEU A 208 -17.67 3.67 -14.56
N ASP A 209 -17.87 3.48 -15.87
CA ASP A 209 -19.21 3.37 -16.44
C ASP A 209 -19.99 2.16 -15.89
N THR A 210 -19.32 1.04 -15.70
CA THR A 210 -19.91 -0.14 -15.07
C THR A 210 -20.32 0.15 -13.63
N LEU A 211 -19.48 0.84 -12.85
CA LEU A 211 -19.75 1.17 -11.45
C LEU A 211 -20.90 2.19 -11.34
N VAL A 212 -20.95 3.20 -12.21
CA VAL A 212 -22.07 4.14 -12.30
C VAL A 212 -23.39 3.39 -12.51
N MET A 213 -23.42 2.37 -13.37
CA MET A 213 -24.64 1.57 -13.61
C MET A 213 -25.03 0.69 -12.43
N ARG A 214 -24.15 0.51 -11.43
CA ARG A 214 -24.41 -0.24 -10.20
C ARG A 214 -24.85 0.67 -9.02
N LEU A 215 -24.71 2.00 -9.15
CA LEU A 215 -25.08 2.93 -8.08
C LEU A 215 -26.60 3.04 -7.90
N ALA A 216 -27.01 3.18 -6.64
CA ALA A 216 -28.29 3.77 -6.27
C ALA A 216 -28.33 5.26 -6.63
N PRO A 217 -29.51 5.88 -6.80
CA PRO A 217 -29.60 7.33 -6.88
C PRO A 217 -28.96 8.02 -5.66
N GLY A 218 -28.16 9.06 -5.89
CA GLY A 218 -27.38 9.77 -4.86
C GLY A 218 -26.19 8.98 -4.30
N GLY A 219 -25.81 7.86 -4.93
CA GLY A 219 -24.69 7.05 -4.47
C GLY A 219 -23.32 7.64 -4.77
N GLU A 220 -22.30 7.14 -4.07
CA GLU A 220 -20.91 7.59 -4.17
C GLU A 220 -19.99 6.47 -4.69
N ILE A 221 -19.08 6.82 -5.60
CA ILE A 221 -17.93 6.00 -5.97
C ILE A 221 -16.68 6.61 -5.36
N VAL A 222 -15.96 5.85 -4.54
CA VAL A 222 -14.68 6.24 -3.92
C VAL A 222 -13.55 5.56 -4.67
N LEU A 223 -12.69 6.37 -5.29
CA LEU A 223 -11.50 5.91 -5.99
C LEU A 223 -10.36 5.78 -4.96
N ALA A 224 -10.14 4.58 -4.45
CA ALA A 224 -9.13 4.27 -3.44
C ALA A 224 -7.86 3.64 -4.04
N GLY A 225 -7.93 3.15 -5.29
CA GLY A 225 -6.78 2.68 -6.05
C GLY A 225 -5.96 3.82 -6.64
N PHE A 226 -4.80 3.50 -7.23
CA PHE A 226 -4.00 4.45 -8.00
C PHE A 226 -4.21 4.22 -9.49
N TYR A 227 -4.57 5.27 -10.23
CA TYR A 227 -4.92 5.20 -11.64
C TYR A 227 -3.81 5.79 -12.50
N ALA A 228 -3.25 4.98 -13.40
CA ALA A 228 -2.19 5.39 -14.31
C ALA A 228 -2.73 6.09 -15.57
N GLN A 229 -4.01 5.87 -15.89
CA GLN A 229 -4.67 6.45 -17.06
C GLN A 229 -5.67 7.53 -16.65
N PRO A 230 -5.94 8.52 -17.51
CA PRO A 230 -7.00 9.49 -17.27
C PRO A 230 -8.34 8.79 -17.05
N ILE A 231 -9.08 9.28 -16.08
CA ILE A 231 -10.42 8.79 -15.74
C ILE A 231 -11.44 9.50 -16.64
N SER A 232 -12.32 8.71 -17.26
CA SER A 232 -13.45 9.22 -18.05
C SER A 232 -14.69 8.36 -17.78
N PHE A 233 -15.87 8.95 -17.92
CA PHE A 233 -17.15 8.26 -17.78
C PHE A 233 -18.24 8.95 -18.59
N ALA A 234 -19.32 8.21 -18.89
CA ALA A 234 -20.49 8.73 -19.56
C ALA A 234 -21.30 9.62 -18.62
N PHE A 235 -21.43 10.91 -18.97
CA PHE A 235 -22.11 11.90 -18.10
C PHE A 235 -23.58 11.56 -17.88
N ALA A 236 -24.35 11.21 -18.94
CA ALA A 236 -25.78 11.04 -18.82
C ALA A 236 -26.23 9.96 -17.78
N PRO A 237 -25.64 8.74 -17.76
CA PRO A 237 -25.96 7.79 -16.71
C PRO A 237 -25.59 8.27 -15.30
N ALA A 238 -24.46 8.96 -15.16
CA ALA A 238 -24.03 9.52 -13.87
C ALA A 238 -24.98 10.64 -13.40
N PHE A 239 -25.37 11.54 -14.32
CA PHE A 239 -26.35 12.61 -14.05
C PHE A 239 -27.70 12.04 -13.60
N MET A 240 -28.21 11.01 -14.27
CA MET A 240 -29.50 10.39 -13.94
C MET A 240 -29.51 9.72 -12.56
N ARG A 241 -28.34 9.41 -12.02
CA ARG A 241 -28.17 8.85 -10.67
C ARG A 241 -27.73 9.87 -9.64
N GLU A 242 -27.50 11.13 -10.04
CA GLU A 242 -26.90 12.13 -9.15
C GLU A 242 -25.63 11.56 -8.46
N ALA A 243 -24.77 10.91 -9.28
CA ALA A 243 -23.61 10.19 -8.80
C ALA A 243 -22.54 11.13 -8.25
N SER A 244 -21.97 10.79 -7.09
CA SER A 244 -20.81 11.47 -6.53
C SER A 244 -19.56 10.65 -6.76
N LEU A 245 -18.43 11.35 -7.07
CA LEU A 245 -17.10 10.73 -7.15
C LEU A 245 -16.18 11.39 -6.12
N ARG A 246 -15.54 10.57 -5.29
CA ARG A 246 -14.55 11.01 -4.32
C ARG A 246 -13.23 10.30 -4.56
N ILE A 247 -12.14 11.03 -4.49
CA ILE A 247 -10.79 10.45 -4.57
C ILE A 247 -10.27 10.32 -3.14
N ALA A 248 -9.97 9.11 -2.71
CA ALA A 248 -9.27 8.86 -1.47
C ALA A 248 -7.77 8.97 -1.73
N ALA A 249 -7.14 9.98 -1.13
CA ALA A 249 -5.68 10.16 -1.21
C ALA A 249 -4.94 9.14 -0.33
N GLN A 250 -3.63 9.27 -0.27
CA GLN A 250 -2.85 8.52 0.71
C GLN A 250 -3.21 8.98 2.13
N TRP A 251 -2.95 8.11 3.11
CA TRP A 251 -3.19 8.34 4.53
C TRP A 251 -2.50 9.62 5.08
N GLN A 252 -3.05 10.14 6.16
CA GLN A 252 -2.48 11.19 6.97
C GLN A 252 -1.81 10.59 8.23
N PRO A 253 -0.90 11.29 8.93
CA PRO A 253 -0.26 10.77 10.15
C PRO A 253 -1.24 10.25 11.20
N ALA A 254 -2.38 10.91 11.38
CA ALA A 254 -3.42 10.48 12.32
C ALA A 254 -4.06 9.14 11.92
N ASP A 255 -4.22 8.87 10.62
CA ASP A 255 -4.76 7.60 10.14
C ASP A 255 -3.80 6.44 10.44
N LEU A 256 -2.49 6.69 10.27
CA LEU A 256 -1.48 5.69 10.56
C LEU A 256 -1.45 5.35 12.06
N VAL A 257 -1.53 6.36 12.94
CA VAL A 257 -1.65 6.15 14.39
C VAL A 257 -2.91 5.37 14.73
N GLY A 258 -4.06 5.78 14.16
CA GLY A 258 -5.35 5.14 14.42
C GLY A 258 -5.38 3.67 14.00
N VAL A 259 -4.90 3.37 12.79
CA VAL A 259 -4.89 1.99 12.29
C VAL A 259 -3.87 1.11 13.03
N THR A 260 -2.71 1.66 13.41
CA THR A 260 -1.72 0.94 14.22
C THR A 260 -2.32 0.49 15.53
N ALA A 261 -3.08 1.36 16.21
CA ALA A 261 -3.77 1.00 17.44
C ALA A 261 -4.79 -0.13 17.24
N LEU A 262 -5.54 -0.14 16.13
CA LEU A 262 -6.47 -1.22 15.81
C LEU A 262 -5.76 -2.56 15.55
N VAL A 263 -4.61 -2.52 14.89
CA VAL A 263 -3.80 -3.72 14.62
C VAL A 263 -3.20 -4.27 15.91
N GLU A 264 -2.59 -3.42 16.73
CA GLU A 264 -1.96 -3.82 18.01
C GLU A 264 -2.98 -4.33 19.02
N ALA A 265 -4.19 -3.80 19.03
CA ALA A 265 -5.30 -4.32 19.82
C ALA A 265 -5.89 -5.64 19.28
N GLY A 266 -5.42 -6.14 18.13
CA GLY A 266 -5.95 -7.34 17.46
C GLY A 266 -7.35 -7.14 16.85
N ALA A 267 -7.86 -5.91 16.81
CA ALA A 267 -9.17 -5.61 16.23
C ALA A 267 -9.12 -5.68 14.69
N LEU A 268 -8.04 -5.19 14.07
CA LEU A 268 -7.81 -5.32 12.63
C LEU A 268 -6.74 -6.38 12.37
N SER A 269 -7.15 -7.52 11.84
CA SER A 269 -6.23 -8.60 11.47
C SER A 269 -5.48 -8.28 10.19
N LEU A 270 -4.16 -8.49 10.17
CA LEU A 270 -3.31 -8.45 8.97
C LEU A 270 -2.95 -9.86 8.45
N HIS A 271 -3.45 -10.90 9.11
CA HIS A 271 -3.14 -12.30 8.77
C HIS A 271 -3.53 -12.66 7.33
N GLY A 272 -2.68 -13.45 6.66
CA GLY A 272 -2.93 -13.96 5.31
C GLY A 272 -2.79 -12.93 4.18
N LEU A 273 -2.32 -11.69 4.48
CA LEU A 273 -2.06 -10.67 3.45
C LEU A 273 -0.64 -10.79 2.86
N ILE A 274 0.35 -11.22 3.64
CA ILE A 274 1.68 -11.56 3.15
C ILE A 274 1.64 -12.98 2.59
N THR A 275 2.05 -13.15 1.35
CA THR A 275 1.97 -14.43 0.63
C THR A 275 3.31 -14.90 0.08
N HIS A 276 4.27 -14.00 -0.05
CA HIS A 276 5.57 -14.30 -0.66
C HIS A 276 6.70 -13.60 0.11
N HIS A 277 7.86 -14.26 0.14
CA HIS A 277 9.07 -13.77 0.78
C HIS A 277 10.26 -13.95 -0.15
N ALA A 278 11.23 -13.05 -0.05
CA ALA A 278 12.48 -13.16 -0.75
C ALA A 278 13.62 -12.49 0.06
N ALA A 279 14.83 -12.99 -0.07
CA ALA A 279 16.00 -12.27 0.42
C ALA A 279 16.29 -11.03 -0.45
N ALA A 280 16.88 -9.99 0.14
CA ALA A 280 17.23 -8.78 -0.61
C ALA A 280 18.16 -9.04 -1.82
N ALA A 281 18.99 -10.08 -1.75
CA ALA A 281 19.85 -10.51 -2.87
C ALA A 281 19.06 -10.98 -4.10
N ASP A 282 17.83 -11.47 -3.89
CA ASP A 282 16.95 -11.99 -4.93
C ASP A 282 15.94 -10.93 -5.44
N ALA A 283 16.18 -9.65 -5.14
CA ALA A 283 15.28 -8.56 -5.47
C ALA A 283 14.77 -8.55 -6.92
N PRO A 284 15.58 -8.76 -7.97
CA PRO A 284 15.08 -8.77 -9.34
C PRO A 284 13.97 -9.81 -9.56
N ALA A 285 14.14 -11.03 -9.06
CA ALA A 285 13.15 -12.10 -9.15
C ALA A 285 11.92 -11.83 -8.26
N ALA A 286 12.13 -11.25 -7.07
CA ALA A 286 11.07 -10.88 -6.16
C ALA A 286 10.13 -9.82 -6.77
N TYR A 287 10.67 -8.79 -7.39
CA TYR A 287 9.91 -7.74 -8.06
C TYR A 287 9.14 -8.28 -9.27
N GLN A 288 9.78 -9.13 -10.07
CA GLN A 288 9.10 -9.80 -11.17
C GLN A 288 7.93 -10.66 -10.65
N THR A 289 8.15 -11.49 -9.64
CA THR A 289 7.10 -12.31 -9.01
C THR A 289 5.97 -11.44 -8.45
N ALA A 290 6.29 -10.37 -7.74
CA ALA A 290 5.29 -9.47 -7.15
C ALA A 290 4.38 -8.82 -8.20
N PHE A 291 4.89 -8.55 -9.41
CA PHE A 291 4.16 -7.83 -10.43
C PHE A 291 3.51 -8.72 -11.51
N GLU A 292 4.04 -9.91 -11.72
CA GLU A 292 3.59 -10.81 -12.79
C GLU A 292 2.83 -12.03 -12.27
N THR A 293 2.98 -12.38 -10.96
CA THR A 293 2.28 -13.52 -10.36
C THR A 293 0.99 -13.06 -9.70
N SER A 294 -0.13 -13.47 -10.25
CA SER A 294 -1.47 -13.06 -9.77
C SER A 294 -1.80 -13.53 -8.35
N ALA A 295 -1.19 -14.62 -7.88
CA ALA A 295 -1.34 -15.11 -6.51
C ALA A 295 -0.56 -14.29 -5.47
N CYS A 296 0.40 -13.45 -5.90
CA CYS A 296 1.13 -12.58 -5.00
C CYS A 296 0.25 -11.41 -4.54
N LEU A 297 -0.19 -11.44 -3.28
CA LEU A 297 -0.89 -10.31 -2.65
C LEU A 297 0.14 -9.30 -2.13
N LYS A 298 1.09 -9.76 -1.32
CA LYS A 298 2.19 -8.96 -0.79
C LYS A 298 3.47 -9.81 -0.78
N MET A 299 4.54 -9.22 -1.32
CA MET A 299 5.90 -9.72 -1.24
C MET A 299 6.65 -8.99 -0.14
N VAL A 300 7.35 -9.73 0.71
CA VAL A 300 8.27 -9.21 1.73
C VAL A 300 9.70 -9.44 1.28
N ILE A 301 10.53 -8.44 1.43
CA ILE A 301 11.99 -8.53 1.32
C ILE A 301 12.57 -8.62 2.72
N ASP A 302 13.33 -9.68 2.98
CA ASP A 302 14.08 -9.92 4.21
C ASP A 302 15.50 -9.35 4.06
N TRP A 303 15.90 -8.49 5.00
CA TRP A 303 17.21 -7.82 5.04
C TRP A 303 18.18 -8.48 6.02
N SER A 304 17.79 -9.52 6.74
CA SER A 304 18.60 -10.14 7.82
C SER A 304 19.99 -10.59 7.36
N ALA A 305 20.10 -11.13 6.15
CA ALA A 305 21.37 -11.59 5.56
C ALA A 305 22.24 -10.45 5.01
N THR A 306 21.79 -9.19 5.08
CA THR A 306 22.47 -8.04 4.46
C THR A 306 22.99 -7.03 5.48
N LYS A 307 22.81 -7.29 6.77
CA LYS A 307 23.28 -6.46 7.90
C LYS A 307 24.77 -6.59 8.14
#